data_0dd86f4a44a377fef2fb41ac9a153320
#
_entry.id   0dd86f4a44a377fef2fb41ac9a153320
#
_cell.length_a   1.000
_cell.length_b   1.000
_cell.length_c   1.000
_cell.angle_alpha   90.00
_cell.angle_beta   90.00
_cell.angle_gamma   90.00
#
_symmetry.space_group_name_H-M   'P 1'
#
loop_
_entity.id
_entity.type
_entity.pdbx_description
1 polymer ?
#
loop_
_entity_poly.entity_id
_entity_poly.type
_entity_poly.pdbx_seq_one_letter_code
_entity_poly.pdbx_strand_id
1 'polypeptide(L)'
;MKEQLPGIILKLSSAELQQEVEFDVLLAYDILGDVNVYNKPEPQVYRRLINECTSLGKKSAFSTSFTELQSNLLKDRPPKLKNLICLVKHWYQLEKLGEPLSPQYALELLTVYAWECGNGVTEFNTVQGFKTVLELITKYKQLQVHWTVYYDFQDQEISMYLLSQLTRAR
;
A
#
# COMPACT_ATOMS: atom_id res chain seq x y z
N MET A 1 11.22 -16.00 -9.43
CA MET A 1 11.76 -16.24 -8.08
C MET A 1 11.71 -14.91 -7.34
N LYS A 2 10.81 -14.75 -6.34
CA LYS A 2 10.76 -13.55 -5.51
C LYS A 2 11.89 -13.66 -4.48
N GLU A 3 13.01 -13.00 -4.71
CA GLU A 3 13.95 -12.76 -3.62
C GLU A 3 13.34 -11.69 -2.70
N GLN A 4 12.61 -12.12 -1.69
CA GLN A 4 12.32 -11.29 -0.53
C GLN A 4 13.66 -11.06 0.20
N LEU A 5 13.83 -9.84 0.73
CA LEU A 5 14.88 -9.61 1.72
C LEU A 5 14.70 -10.65 2.84
N PRO A 6 15.80 -11.23 3.35
CA PRO A 6 15.70 -12.24 4.41
C PRO A 6 14.97 -11.61 5.61
N GLY A 7 13.75 -12.06 5.85
CA GLY A 7 12.99 -11.75 7.06
C GLY A 7 13.36 -12.69 8.18
N ILE A 8 13.24 -12.23 9.42
CA ILE A 8 13.36 -13.06 10.61
C ILE A 8 11.95 -13.46 11.03
N ILE A 9 11.67 -14.75 11.06
CA ILE A 9 10.39 -15.25 11.56
C ILE A 9 10.53 -15.49 13.06
N LEU A 10 9.74 -14.79 13.85
CA LEU A 10 9.63 -14.95 15.29
C LEU A 10 8.32 -15.65 15.63
N LYS A 11 8.40 -16.71 16.44
CA LYS A 11 7.23 -17.43 16.95
C LYS A 11 7.11 -17.17 18.43
N LEU A 12 6.01 -16.59 18.84
CA LEU A 12 5.66 -16.41 20.25
C LEU A 12 4.59 -17.42 20.62
N SER A 13 4.86 -18.24 21.61
CA SER A 13 3.91 -19.20 22.16
C SER A 13 3.53 -18.80 23.58
N SER A 14 2.24 -18.92 23.90
CA SER A 14 1.75 -18.79 25.27
C SER A 14 1.34 -20.16 25.80
N ALA A 15 1.97 -20.56 26.89
CA ALA A 15 1.65 -21.83 27.54
C ALA A 15 0.22 -21.79 28.15
N GLU A 16 -0.27 -20.61 28.55
CA GLU A 16 -1.59 -20.44 29.16
C GLU A 16 -2.71 -20.45 28.12
N LEU A 17 -2.48 -19.84 26.94
CA LEU A 17 -3.49 -19.68 25.89
C LEU A 17 -3.45 -20.79 24.85
N GLN A 18 -2.47 -21.68 24.88
CA GLN A 18 -2.22 -22.71 23.86
C GLN A 18 -2.27 -22.14 22.42
N GLN A 19 -1.82 -20.90 22.26
CA GLN A 19 -1.78 -20.20 21.00
C GLN A 19 -0.34 -19.87 20.63
N GLU A 20 -0.07 -19.98 19.34
CA GLU A 20 1.20 -19.57 18.73
C GLU A 20 0.92 -18.42 17.77
N VAL A 21 1.70 -17.35 17.85
CA VAL A 21 1.63 -16.22 16.93
C VAL A 21 2.98 -16.08 16.23
N GLU A 22 2.94 -16.06 14.93
CA GLU A 22 4.11 -15.89 14.07
C GLU A 22 4.22 -14.43 13.62
N PHE A 23 5.42 -13.87 13.71
CA PHE A 23 5.74 -12.52 13.30
C PHE A 23 6.85 -12.54 12.26
N ASP A 24 6.61 -11.88 11.14
CA ASP A 24 7.64 -11.58 10.14
C ASP A 24 8.31 -10.24 10.47
N VAL A 25 9.59 -10.28 10.82
CA VAL A 25 10.41 -9.09 11.06
C VAL A 25 11.23 -8.81 9.81
N LEU A 26 10.90 -7.73 9.11
CA LEU A 26 11.56 -7.30 7.90
C LEU A 26 12.52 -6.14 8.20
N LEU A 27 13.72 -6.20 7.64
CA LEU A 27 14.66 -5.09 7.70
C LEU A 27 14.19 -3.96 6.79
N ALA A 28 14.23 -2.74 7.29
CA ALA A 28 13.96 -1.54 6.54
C ALA A 28 15.13 -0.55 6.66
N TYR A 29 15.42 0.17 5.60
CA TYR A 29 16.34 1.29 5.66
C TYR A 29 15.55 2.57 5.95
N ASP A 30 16.04 3.39 6.85
CA ASP A 30 15.51 4.74 7.05
C ASP A 30 16.00 5.66 5.91
N ILE A 31 15.30 5.58 4.78
CA ILE A 31 15.66 6.30 3.56
C ILE A 31 14.95 7.65 3.50
N LEU A 32 13.82 7.74 4.17
CA LEU A 32 12.93 8.89 4.08
C LEU A 32 13.15 9.90 5.21
N GLY A 33 13.84 9.48 6.30
CA GLY A 33 13.98 10.28 7.51
C GLY A 33 12.63 10.61 8.16
N ASP A 34 12.59 11.64 8.97
CA ASP A 34 11.36 12.10 9.63
C ASP A 34 10.37 12.70 8.62
N VAL A 35 9.49 11.89 8.08
CA VAL A 35 8.47 12.29 7.10
C VAL A 35 7.15 12.59 7.80
N ASN A 36 6.63 13.77 7.57
CA ASN A 36 5.31 14.18 8.05
C ASN A 36 4.62 15.07 7.01
N VAL A 37 3.41 15.57 7.31
CA VAL A 37 2.63 16.41 6.40
C VAL A 37 3.39 17.69 5.99
N TYR A 38 4.29 18.18 6.85
CA TYR A 38 5.06 19.40 6.62
C TYR A 38 6.45 19.12 6.04
N ASN A 39 6.98 17.90 6.25
CA ASN A 39 8.30 17.49 5.79
C ASN A 39 8.15 16.31 4.82
N LYS A 40 7.94 16.62 3.55
CA LYS A 40 7.87 15.62 2.47
C LYS A 40 9.28 15.22 2.04
N PRO A 41 9.50 13.95 1.67
CA PRO A 41 10.77 13.53 1.10
C PRO A 41 11.08 14.33 -0.17
N GLU A 42 12.31 14.74 -0.32
CA GLU A 42 12.75 15.44 -1.53
C GLU A 42 12.64 14.53 -2.77
N PRO A 43 12.30 15.06 -3.95
CA PRO A 43 12.21 14.28 -5.18
C PRO A 43 13.50 13.51 -5.51
N GLN A 44 14.66 14.04 -5.12
CA GLN A 44 15.94 13.40 -5.34
C GLN A 44 16.07 12.03 -4.63
N VAL A 45 15.43 11.86 -3.46
CA VAL A 45 15.38 10.58 -2.75
C VAL A 45 14.70 9.53 -3.61
N TYR A 46 13.55 9.87 -4.18
CA TYR A 46 12.80 8.96 -5.05
C TYR A 46 13.55 8.64 -6.34
N ARG A 47 14.20 9.63 -6.97
CA ARG A 47 15.00 9.40 -8.17
C ARG A 47 16.14 8.43 -7.89
N ARG A 48 16.86 8.62 -6.78
CA ARG A 48 17.91 7.72 -6.35
C ARG A 48 17.40 6.28 -6.17
N LEU A 49 16.29 6.11 -5.46
CA LEU A 49 15.67 4.79 -5.24
C LEU A 49 15.22 4.12 -6.55
N ILE A 50 14.63 4.88 -7.47
CA ILE A 50 14.24 4.41 -8.80
C ILE A 50 15.47 3.89 -9.56
N ASN A 51 16.57 4.65 -9.56
CA ASN A 51 17.80 4.27 -10.24
C ASN A 51 18.43 3.03 -9.61
N GLU A 52 18.47 2.94 -8.27
CA GLU A 52 18.98 1.77 -7.57
C GLU A 52 18.12 0.53 -7.82
N CYS A 53 16.78 0.62 -7.75
CA CYS A 53 15.88 -0.48 -8.09
C CYS A 53 16.04 -0.95 -9.53
N THR A 54 16.26 -0.02 -10.45
CA THR A 54 16.45 -0.32 -11.87
C THR A 54 17.79 -1.01 -12.12
N SER A 55 18.86 -0.53 -11.51
CA SER A 55 20.21 -1.09 -11.65
C SER A 55 20.32 -2.49 -11.01
N LEU A 56 19.67 -2.71 -9.87
CA LEU A 56 19.66 -4.00 -9.18
C LEU A 56 18.68 -5.01 -9.79
N GLY A 57 17.78 -4.57 -10.68
CA GLY A 57 16.69 -5.40 -11.20
C GLY A 57 15.67 -5.82 -10.13
N LYS A 58 15.69 -5.19 -8.95
CA LYS A 58 14.88 -5.55 -7.78
C LYS A 58 13.83 -4.47 -7.49
N LYS A 59 12.68 -4.55 -8.14
CA LYS A 59 11.60 -3.55 -8.04
C LYS A 59 11.03 -3.33 -6.63
N SER A 60 11.18 -4.29 -5.73
CA SER A 60 10.63 -4.26 -4.37
C SER A 60 11.70 -4.13 -3.27
N ALA A 61 12.96 -3.83 -3.64
CA ALA A 61 14.07 -3.81 -2.68
C ALA A 61 13.83 -2.87 -1.48
N PHE A 62 13.15 -1.76 -1.69
CA PHE A 62 12.90 -0.75 -0.67
C PHE A 62 11.43 -0.69 -0.20
N SER A 63 10.61 -1.70 -0.53
CA SER A 63 9.17 -1.66 -0.20
C SER A 63 8.90 -1.52 1.31
N THR A 64 9.71 -2.15 2.15
CA THR A 64 9.61 -2.06 3.61
C THR A 64 9.93 -0.66 4.16
N SER A 65 10.78 0.09 3.48
CA SER A 65 11.17 1.46 3.87
C SER A 65 10.03 2.48 3.69
N PHE A 66 8.96 2.11 2.99
CA PHE A 66 7.76 2.94 2.81
C PHE A 66 6.62 2.60 3.75
N THR A 67 6.81 1.66 4.68
CA THR A 67 5.75 1.19 5.59
C THR A 67 5.21 2.31 6.47
N GLU A 68 6.05 3.25 6.89
CA GLU A 68 5.61 4.41 7.67
C GLU A 68 4.66 5.31 6.87
N LEU A 69 4.98 5.62 5.61
CA LEU A 69 4.08 6.39 4.74
C LEU A 69 2.75 5.66 4.51
N GLN A 70 2.80 4.34 4.34
CA GLN A 70 1.61 3.52 4.20
C GLN A 70 0.76 3.54 5.48
N SER A 71 1.40 3.46 6.64
CA SER A 71 0.72 3.56 7.94
C SER A 71 0.08 4.93 8.13
N ASN A 72 0.78 6.01 7.76
CA ASN A 72 0.29 7.37 7.86
C ASN A 72 -0.94 7.63 6.98
N LEU A 73 -1.10 6.93 5.87
CA LEU A 73 -2.33 6.98 5.06
C LEU A 73 -3.57 6.64 5.88
N LEU A 74 -3.45 5.68 6.80
CA LEU A 74 -4.58 5.14 7.55
C LEU A 74 -4.70 5.71 8.96
N LYS A 75 -3.65 6.32 9.50
CA LYS A 75 -3.54 6.70 10.91
C LYS A 75 -4.73 7.52 11.38
N ASP A 76 -5.07 8.58 10.66
CA ASP A 76 -6.09 9.57 11.05
C ASP A 76 -7.45 9.32 10.37
N ARG A 77 -7.62 8.18 9.71
CA ARG A 77 -8.87 7.84 9.03
C ARG A 77 -9.94 7.34 10.01
N PRO A 78 -11.24 7.59 9.72
CA PRO A 78 -12.33 7.18 10.60
C PRO A 78 -12.34 5.67 10.87
N PRO A 79 -12.71 5.23 12.08
CA PRO A 79 -12.81 3.80 12.42
C PRO A 79 -13.67 3.00 11.44
N LYS A 80 -14.77 3.59 10.98
CA LYS A 80 -15.69 2.96 10.02
C LYS A 80 -15.04 2.66 8.67
N LEU A 81 -14.14 3.56 8.19
CA LEU A 81 -13.35 3.30 6.99
C LEU A 81 -12.32 2.20 7.24
N LYS A 82 -11.66 2.18 8.40
CA LYS A 82 -10.73 1.10 8.77
C LYS A 82 -11.43 -0.25 8.79
N ASN A 83 -12.65 -0.32 9.30
CA ASN A 83 -13.46 -1.53 9.28
C ASN A 83 -13.83 -1.96 7.85
N LEU A 84 -14.14 -1.02 6.96
CA LEU A 84 -14.40 -1.32 5.56
C LEU A 84 -13.13 -1.88 4.87
N ILE A 85 -11.96 -1.32 5.16
CA ILE A 85 -10.68 -1.84 4.66
C ILE A 85 -10.45 -3.28 5.12
N CYS A 86 -10.68 -3.57 6.41
CA CYS A 86 -10.58 -4.93 6.94
C CYS A 86 -11.52 -5.90 6.24
N LEU A 87 -12.78 -5.48 6.00
CA LEU A 87 -13.77 -6.27 5.28
C LEU A 87 -13.34 -6.59 3.85
N VAL A 88 -12.83 -5.59 3.11
CA VAL A 88 -12.33 -5.75 1.74
C VAL A 88 -11.16 -6.72 1.70
N LYS A 89 -10.19 -6.58 2.62
CA LYS A 89 -9.02 -7.46 2.71
C LYS A 89 -9.43 -8.89 3.05
N HIS A 90 -10.35 -9.06 3.98
CA HIS A 90 -10.85 -10.38 4.38
C HIS A 90 -11.59 -11.07 3.22
N TRP A 91 -12.51 -10.35 2.56
CA TRP A 91 -13.19 -10.85 1.36
C TRP A 91 -12.19 -11.29 0.29
N TYR A 92 -11.19 -10.47 0.00
CA TYR A 92 -10.19 -10.79 -1.01
C TYR A 92 -9.38 -12.05 -0.68
N GLN A 93 -9.08 -12.29 0.60
CA GLN A 93 -8.41 -13.51 1.05
C GLN A 93 -9.29 -14.74 0.90
N LEU A 94 -10.60 -14.63 1.19
CA LEU A 94 -11.56 -15.74 1.08
C LEU A 94 -11.79 -16.18 -0.36
N GLU A 95 -11.91 -15.22 -1.27
CA GLU A 95 -12.19 -15.50 -2.69
C GLU A 95 -11.01 -16.14 -3.41
N LYS A 96 -9.80 -16.10 -2.84
CA LYS A 96 -8.58 -16.66 -3.46
C LYS A 96 -8.54 -16.41 -4.95
N LEU A 97 -8.84 -15.19 -5.35
CA LEU A 97 -8.91 -14.75 -6.74
C LEU A 97 -7.53 -14.93 -7.40
N GLY A 98 -7.21 -16.15 -7.77
CA GLY A 98 -6.04 -16.58 -8.56
C GLY A 98 -4.74 -15.81 -8.34
N GLU A 99 -3.63 -16.44 -8.53
CA GLU A 99 -2.30 -15.83 -8.43
C GLU A 99 -2.06 -14.75 -9.50
N PRO A 100 -1.32 -13.68 -9.17
CA PRO A 100 -0.78 -13.27 -7.87
C PRO A 100 -1.71 -12.29 -7.15
N LEU A 101 -1.92 -12.51 -5.85
CA LEU A 101 -2.67 -11.61 -4.97
C LEU A 101 -2.14 -10.18 -5.11
N SER A 102 -3.06 -9.24 -5.31
CA SER A 102 -2.73 -7.82 -5.26
C SER A 102 -2.13 -7.48 -3.89
N PRO A 103 -1.10 -6.63 -3.82
CA PRO A 103 -0.56 -6.21 -2.53
C PRO A 103 -1.69 -5.68 -1.64
N GLN A 104 -1.72 -6.07 -0.37
CA GLN A 104 -2.75 -5.63 0.58
C GLN A 104 -2.88 -4.10 0.63
N TYR A 105 -1.75 -3.41 0.49
CA TYR A 105 -1.72 -1.96 0.41
C TYR A 105 -2.51 -1.39 -0.79
N ALA A 106 -2.54 -2.08 -1.91
CA ALA A 106 -3.34 -1.63 -3.06
C ALA A 106 -4.85 -1.65 -2.75
N LEU A 107 -5.32 -2.63 -1.98
CA LEU A 107 -6.71 -2.68 -1.51
C LEU A 107 -7.03 -1.57 -0.50
N GLU A 108 -6.09 -1.26 0.38
CA GLU A 108 -6.21 -0.14 1.32
C GLU A 108 -6.34 1.19 0.56
N LEU A 109 -5.42 1.44 -0.36
CA LEU A 109 -5.41 2.65 -1.19
C LEU A 109 -6.70 2.78 -2.02
N LEU A 110 -7.16 1.68 -2.63
CA LEU A 110 -8.39 1.66 -3.42
C LEU A 110 -9.63 1.93 -2.56
N THR A 111 -9.66 1.38 -1.33
CA THR A 111 -10.78 1.59 -0.42
C THR A 111 -10.83 3.03 0.09
N VAL A 112 -9.67 3.62 0.40
CA VAL A 112 -9.57 5.05 0.76
C VAL A 112 -10.03 5.91 -0.41
N TYR A 113 -9.59 5.62 -1.62
CA TYR A 113 -10.01 6.34 -2.83
C TYR A 113 -11.53 6.26 -3.05
N ALA A 114 -12.14 5.07 -2.91
CA ALA A 114 -13.58 4.88 -3.01
C ALA A 114 -14.35 5.74 -2.00
N TRP A 115 -13.85 5.81 -0.78
CA TRP A 115 -14.44 6.63 0.29
C TRP A 115 -14.29 8.14 0.00
N GLU A 116 -13.15 8.59 -0.48
CA GLU A 116 -12.90 9.99 -0.86
C GLU A 116 -13.78 10.41 -2.05
N CYS A 117 -14.02 9.54 -3.02
CA CYS A 117 -14.98 9.76 -4.10
C CYS A 117 -16.43 9.94 -3.59
N GLY A 118 -16.75 9.37 -2.43
CA GLY A 118 -18.02 9.56 -1.71
C GLY A 118 -18.03 10.75 -0.75
N ASN A 119 -17.20 11.77 -0.98
CA ASN A 119 -17.02 12.98 -0.16
C ASN A 119 -16.33 12.75 1.20
N GLY A 120 -15.77 11.60 1.47
CA GLY A 120 -14.97 11.34 2.66
C GLY A 120 -15.72 11.52 3.99
N VAL A 121 -17.03 11.30 4.02
CA VAL A 121 -17.84 11.49 5.22
C VAL A 121 -17.59 10.38 6.24
N THR A 122 -17.57 10.74 7.52
CA THR A 122 -17.33 9.79 8.62
C THR A 122 -18.41 8.73 8.70
N GLU A 123 -19.68 9.15 8.51
CA GLU A 123 -20.83 8.25 8.50
C GLU A 123 -21.29 7.95 7.08
N PHE A 124 -21.15 6.70 6.67
CA PHE A 124 -21.55 6.22 5.35
C PHE A 124 -22.15 4.80 5.43
N ASN A 125 -22.84 4.40 4.38
CA ASN A 125 -23.35 3.03 4.28
C ASN A 125 -22.22 2.07 3.91
N THR A 126 -21.85 1.16 4.82
CA THR A 126 -20.74 0.21 4.62
C THR A 126 -21.00 -0.73 3.44
N VAL A 127 -22.25 -1.17 3.23
CA VAL A 127 -22.62 -2.05 2.09
C VAL A 127 -22.39 -1.31 0.77
N GLN A 128 -22.80 -0.05 0.70
CA GLN A 128 -22.57 0.77 -0.48
C GLN A 128 -21.09 1.02 -0.71
N GLY A 129 -20.34 1.33 0.35
CA GLY A 129 -18.88 1.48 0.28
C GLY A 129 -18.20 0.21 -0.26
N PHE A 130 -18.57 -0.95 0.25
CA PHE A 130 -18.04 -2.23 -0.23
C PHE A 130 -18.36 -2.49 -1.71
N LYS A 131 -19.63 -2.26 -2.13
CA LYS A 131 -20.02 -2.36 -3.55
C LYS A 131 -19.19 -1.45 -4.44
N THR A 132 -18.98 -0.20 -4.02
CA THR A 132 -18.15 0.76 -4.78
C THR A 132 -16.72 0.25 -4.95
N VAL A 133 -16.13 -0.32 -3.91
CA VAL A 133 -14.77 -0.91 -4.00
C VAL A 133 -14.76 -2.08 -5.01
N LEU A 134 -15.76 -2.97 -4.97
CA LEU A 134 -15.86 -4.08 -5.93
C LEU A 134 -16.02 -3.58 -7.37
N GLU A 135 -16.83 -2.56 -7.61
CA GLU A 135 -16.97 -1.93 -8.92
C GLU A 135 -15.65 -1.33 -9.42
N LEU A 136 -14.89 -0.70 -8.54
CA LEU A 136 -13.56 -0.19 -8.89
C LEU A 136 -12.58 -1.32 -9.22
N ILE A 137 -12.61 -2.43 -8.48
CA ILE A 137 -11.79 -3.61 -8.79
C ILE A 137 -12.10 -4.13 -10.20
N THR A 138 -13.36 -4.18 -10.62
CA THR A 138 -13.71 -4.61 -11.99
C THR A 138 -13.16 -3.68 -13.07
N LYS A 139 -12.94 -2.42 -12.73
CA LYS A 139 -12.43 -1.37 -13.63
C LYS A 139 -10.92 -1.13 -13.50
N TYR A 140 -10.19 -2.03 -12.85
CA TYR A 140 -8.77 -1.83 -12.48
C TYR A 140 -7.88 -1.37 -13.62
N LYS A 141 -8.12 -1.81 -14.86
CA LYS A 141 -7.36 -1.39 -16.05
C LYS A 141 -7.52 0.10 -16.41
N GLN A 142 -8.58 0.74 -15.92
CA GLN A 142 -8.88 2.14 -16.17
C GLN A 142 -8.49 3.03 -14.99
N LEU A 143 -8.16 2.43 -13.83
CA LEU A 143 -7.85 3.16 -12.62
C LEU A 143 -6.41 3.66 -12.62
N GLN A 144 -6.26 4.92 -12.24
CA GLN A 144 -4.99 5.55 -11.93
C GLN A 144 -5.15 6.25 -10.58
N VAL A 145 -4.91 5.50 -9.50
CA VAL A 145 -5.02 6.02 -8.14
C VAL A 145 -3.63 6.40 -7.67
N HIS A 146 -3.43 7.68 -7.36
CA HIS A 146 -2.18 8.23 -6.87
C HIS A 146 -2.39 8.89 -5.52
N TRP A 147 -1.46 8.68 -4.63
CA TRP A 147 -1.43 9.35 -3.34
C TRP A 147 -0.44 10.51 -3.38
N THR A 148 -0.97 11.72 -3.61
CA THR A 148 -0.17 12.91 -3.86
C THR A 148 0.32 13.62 -2.59
N VAL A 149 -0.14 13.20 -1.40
CA VAL A 149 0.22 13.88 -0.13
C VAL A 149 1.73 13.82 0.15
N TYR A 150 2.37 12.68 -0.15
CA TYR A 150 3.79 12.45 0.10
C TYR A 150 4.64 12.31 -1.16
N TYR A 151 4.03 12.28 -2.35
CA TYR A 151 4.75 12.14 -3.61
C TYR A 151 4.64 13.42 -4.43
N ASP A 152 5.75 13.88 -4.95
CA ASP A 152 5.78 15.01 -5.88
C ASP A 152 5.72 14.51 -7.32
N PHE A 153 4.50 14.44 -7.86
CA PHE A 153 4.27 14.05 -9.26
C PHE A 153 4.56 15.16 -10.27
N GLN A 154 4.90 16.37 -9.82
CA GLN A 154 5.32 17.46 -10.71
C GLN A 154 6.77 17.28 -11.15
N ASP A 155 7.55 16.49 -10.41
CA ASP A 155 8.88 16.09 -10.82
C ASP A 155 8.82 15.27 -12.12
N GLN A 156 9.44 15.79 -13.18
CA GLN A 156 9.33 15.21 -14.52
C GLN A 156 9.87 13.78 -14.60
N GLU A 157 10.98 13.49 -13.93
CA GLU A 157 11.63 12.18 -13.99
C GLU A 157 10.78 11.12 -13.27
N ILE A 158 10.28 11.45 -12.07
CA ILE A 158 9.38 10.58 -11.31
C ILE A 158 8.09 10.36 -12.08
N SER A 159 7.50 11.42 -12.63
CA SER A 159 6.26 11.36 -13.41
C SER A 159 6.40 10.46 -14.65
N MET A 160 7.48 10.61 -15.40
CA MET A 160 7.78 9.76 -16.56
C MET A 160 7.98 8.29 -16.17
N TYR A 161 8.69 8.03 -15.07
CA TYR A 161 8.89 6.67 -14.56
C TYR A 161 7.55 6.02 -14.21
N LEU A 162 6.70 6.69 -13.42
CA LEU A 162 5.38 6.19 -13.02
C LEU A 162 4.49 5.91 -14.25
N LEU A 163 4.45 6.83 -15.20
CA LEU A 163 3.71 6.65 -16.45
C LEU A 163 4.19 5.43 -17.22
N SER A 164 5.51 5.22 -17.30
CA SER A 164 6.11 4.04 -17.95
C SER A 164 5.69 2.74 -17.27
N GLN A 165 5.62 2.69 -15.92
CA GLN A 165 5.17 1.51 -15.19
C GLN A 165 3.68 1.22 -15.43
N LEU A 166 2.83 2.24 -15.43
CA LEU A 166 1.40 2.12 -15.73
C LEU A 166 1.13 1.62 -17.15
N THR A 167 1.93 2.07 -18.11
CA THR A 167 1.79 1.64 -19.52
C THR A 167 2.20 0.18 -19.72
N ARG A 168 3.20 -0.30 -18.97
CA ARG A 168 3.64 -1.71 -19.00
C ARG A 168 2.68 -2.69 -18.34
N ALA A 169 1.83 -2.21 -17.43
CA ALA A 169 0.85 -3.01 -16.69
C ALA A 169 -0.46 -3.22 -17.46
N ARG A 170 -0.64 -2.57 -18.61
CA ARG A 170 -1.77 -2.72 -19.55
C ARG A 170 -1.49 -3.77 -20.58
#